data_131ba73215da6685b24401b180a18e8f
#
_entry.id   131ba73215da6685b24401b180a18e8f
#
_cell.length_a   1.000
_cell.length_b   1.000
_cell.length_c   1.000
_cell.angle_alpha   90.00
_cell.angle_beta   90.00
_cell.angle_gamma   90.00
#
_symmetry.space_group_name_H-M   'P 1'
#
loop_
_entity.id
_entity.type
_entity.pdbx_description
1 polymer ?
#
loop_
_entity_poly.entity_id
_entity_poly.type
_entity_poly.pdbx_seq_one_letter_code
_entity_poly.pdbx_strand_id
1 'polypeptide(L)'
;MKKFILPVVGLLACIAVACNNSNKKNDEHSGQTHSGDKPKTQADSLMAAIDDGHIVGMSKIGKLHTTQKQVQGIIDSIGKLPAKAKQAAAPYVAKLQALVKDLKYADFAMDKWMTEYDMDSAINNMEQRIKYLTDEKMKVGKMKEAILGGLQKADSLLREKF
;
A
#
# COMPACT_ATOMS: atom_id res chain seq x y z
N MET A 1 -15.43 -2.30 52.45
CA MET A 1 -15.75 -1.10 53.28
C MET A 1 -14.90 0.06 52.75
N LYS A 2 -15.53 1.20 52.67
CA LYS A 2 -15.10 2.56 52.39
C LYS A 2 -15.13 3.00 50.90
N LYS A 3 -16.30 3.57 50.58
CA LYS A 3 -16.61 4.50 49.52
C LYS A 3 -15.86 5.82 49.78
N PHE A 4 -15.32 6.42 48.68
CA PHE A 4 -15.10 7.85 48.68
C PHE A 4 -15.61 8.40 47.35
N ILE A 5 -16.71 9.12 47.47
CA ILE A 5 -17.33 9.97 46.47
C ILE A 5 -16.85 11.39 46.79
N LEU A 6 -16.36 12.11 45.82
CA LEU A 6 -16.36 13.59 45.86
C LEU A 6 -16.44 14.15 44.46
N PRO A 7 -17.38 15.03 44.20
CA PRO A 7 -17.52 15.74 42.91
C PRO A 7 -16.76 17.06 42.94
N VAL A 8 -16.19 17.49 41.84
CA VAL A 8 -15.78 18.88 41.63
C VAL A 8 -16.39 19.37 40.31
N VAL A 9 -17.27 20.29 40.53
CA VAL A 9 -17.95 21.17 39.59
C VAL A 9 -16.98 22.29 39.16
N GLY A 10 -17.09 22.71 37.91
CA GLY A 10 -16.75 24.09 37.51
C GLY A 10 -15.58 24.19 36.55
N LEU A 11 -15.72 24.59 35.35
CA LEU A 11 -15.77 25.98 34.93
C LEU A 11 -15.86 26.07 33.40
N LEU A 12 -16.90 26.70 32.95
CA LEU A 12 -17.14 27.13 31.58
C LEU A 12 -16.21 28.31 31.27
N ALA A 13 -15.39 28.25 30.24
CA ALA A 13 -14.74 29.40 29.66
C ALA A 13 -14.85 29.36 28.14
N CYS A 14 -15.82 30.12 27.62
CA CYS A 14 -15.88 30.51 26.23
C CYS A 14 -14.73 31.47 25.95
N ILE A 15 -13.87 31.15 24.99
CA ILE A 15 -12.98 32.13 24.37
C ILE A 15 -13.26 32.11 22.86
N ALA A 16 -14.04 33.11 22.46
CA ALA A 16 -14.09 33.55 21.08
C ALA A 16 -12.82 34.34 20.79
N VAL A 17 -12.05 33.97 19.82
CA VAL A 17 -10.98 34.77 19.26
C VAL A 17 -11.15 34.88 17.76
N ALA A 18 -11.24 36.12 17.38
CA ALA A 18 -11.51 36.72 16.09
C ALA A 18 -10.46 36.35 15.03
N CYS A 19 -10.93 36.43 13.78
CA CYS A 19 -10.15 36.55 12.56
C CYS A 19 -8.97 37.49 12.69
N ASN A 20 -7.80 37.08 12.27
CA ASN A 20 -6.82 38.02 11.75
C ASN A 20 -6.21 37.49 10.47
N ASN A 21 -6.46 38.26 9.42
CA ASN A 21 -5.92 38.12 8.08
C ASN A 21 -4.47 38.62 8.09
N SER A 22 -3.53 37.80 7.66
CA SER A 22 -2.21 38.30 7.26
C SER A 22 -1.59 37.40 6.20
N ASN A 23 -1.53 37.91 4.99
CA ASN A 23 -0.71 37.45 3.88
C ASN A 23 0.73 37.16 4.33
N LYS A 24 1.23 35.97 4.03
CA LYS A 24 2.65 35.76 3.69
C LYS A 24 2.81 34.64 2.68
N LYS A 25 3.49 34.99 1.61
CA LYS A 25 3.85 34.18 0.44
C LYS A 25 4.82 33.06 0.78
N ASN A 26 4.72 32.01 -0.07
CA ASN A 26 5.72 31.03 -0.47
C ASN A 26 6.16 30.02 0.58
N ASP A 27 5.71 28.75 0.34
CA ASP A 27 6.59 27.74 -0.25
C ASP A 27 5.70 26.59 -0.77
N GLU A 28 5.82 26.33 -2.07
CA GLU A 28 5.15 25.23 -2.75
C GLU A 28 5.77 23.90 -2.30
N HIS A 29 5.03 23.15 -1.48
CA HIS A 29 5.13 21.71 -1.48
C HIS A 29 3.73 21.17 -1.77
N SER A 30 3.48 20.97 -3.06
CA SER A 30 2.22 20.46 -3.59
C SER A 30 2.05 18.98 -3.19
N GLY A 31 1.65 18.75 -1.95
CA GLY A 31 0.94 17.55 -1.56
C GLY A 31 -0.50 17.71 -2.00
N GLN A 32 -0.88 17.26 -3.19
CA GLN A 32 -2.27 17.21 -3.61
C GLN A 32 -3.04 16.23 -2.70
N THR A 33 -3.62 16.78 -1.64
CA THR A 33 -4.76 16.16 -0.98
C THR A 33 -5.93 16.22 -1.97
N HIS A 34 -6.30 15.10 -2.55
CA HIS A 34 -7.55 14.98 -3.30
C HIS A 34 -8.72 15.34 -2.39
N SER A 35 -9.18 16.60 -2.50
CA SER A 35 -10.50 17.03 -2.04
C SER A 35 -11.55 16.13 -2.66
N GLY A 36 -12.50 15.66 -1.85
CA GLY A 36 -13.55 14.70 -2.22
C GLY A 36 -14.59 15.21 -3.23
N ASP A 37 -14.18 15.91 -4.28
CA ASP A 37 -15.02 16.24 -5.42
C ASP A 37 -15.21 15.00 -6.30
N LYS A 38 -16.47 14.71 -6.63
CA LYS A 38 -16.80 13.60 -7.54
C LYS A 38 -16.12 13.83 -8.89
N PRO A 39 -15.58 12.77 -9.53
CA PRO A 39 -14.98 12.88 -10.87
C PRO A 39 -15.95 13.55 -11.84
N LYS A 40 -15.50 14.61 -12.52
CA LYS A 40 -16.31 15.39 -13.46
C LYS A 40 -16.28 14.84 -14.88
N THR A 41 -15.20 14.15 -15.23
CA THR A 41 -14.97 13.58 -16.56
C THR A 41 -14.61 12.08 -16.47
N GLN A 42 -14.60 11.41 -17.63
CA GLN A 42 -14.11 10.03 -17.72
C GLN A 42 -12.62 9.94 -17.35
N ALA A 43 -11.82 10.93 -17.78
CA ALA A 43 -10.40 11.00 -17.43
C ALA A 43 -10.19 11.13 -15.93
N ASP A 44 -10.95 12.02 -15.24
CA ASP A 44 -10.90 12.18 -13.78
C ASP A 44 -11.26 10.88 -13.06
N SER A 45 -12.27 10.15 -13.56
CA SER A 45 -12.68 8.86 -13.00
C SER A 45 -11.59 7.79 -13.12
N LEU A 46 -10.88 7.77 -14.26
CA LEU A 46 -9.75 6.86 -14.48
C LEU A 46 -8.57 7.22 -13.59
N MET A 47 -8.22 8.50 -13.50
CA MET A 47 -7.16 8.99 -12.60
C MET A 47 -7.46 8.62 -11.14
N ALA A 48 -8.67 8.90 -10.67
CA ALA A 48 -9.08 8.54 -9.30
C ALA A 48 -8.95 7.02 -9.05
N ALA A 49 -9.30 6.18 -10.03
CA ALA A 49 -9.16 4.73 -9.90
C ALA A 49 -7.70 4.25 -9.93
N ILE A 50 -6.83 4.95 -10.65
CA ILE A 50 -5.37 4.70 -10.67
C ILE A 50 -4.79 5.06 -9.32
N ASP A 51 -5.10 6.25 -8.79
CA ASP A 51 -4.63 6.72 -7.49
C ASP A 51 -5.08 5.78 -6.37
N ASP A 52 -6.36 5.38 -6.35
CA ASP A 52 -6.87 4.42 -5.36
C ASP A 52 -6.11 3.09 -5.42
N GLY A 53 -5.91 2.56 -6.61
CA GLY A 53 -5.12 1.33 -6.80
C GLY A 53 -3.69 1.45 -6.29
N HIS A 54 -3.02 2.57 -6.56
CA HIS A 54 -1.67 2.89 -6.09
C HIS A 54 -1.63 3.02 -4.56
N ILE A 55 -2.51 3.82 -3.97
CA ILE A 55 -2.58 4.04 -2.52
C ILE A 55 -2.79 2.71 -1.78
N VAL A 56 -3.71 1.86 -2.26
CA VAL A 56 -3.94 0.53 -1.67
C VAL A 56 -2.66 -0.32 -1.75
N GLY A 57 -1.99 -0.35 -2.89
CA GLY A 57 -0.73 -1.07 -3.07
C GLY A 57 0.35 -0.55 -2.13
N MET A 58 0.61 0.76 -2.13
CA MET A 58 1.62 1.42 -1.29
C MET A 58 1.39 1.16 0.20
N SER A 59 0.14 1.16 0.66
CA SER A 59 -0.19 0.86 2.06
C SER A 59 0.26 -0.54 2.52
N LYS A 60 0.59 -1.44 1.60
CA LYS A 60 1.00 -2.83 1.85
C LYS A 60 2.49 -3.10 1.63
N ILE A 61 3.23 -2.18 1.03
CA ILE A 61 4.66 -2.38 0.71
C ILE A 61 5.49 -2.68 1.97
N GLY A 62 5.27 -1.98 3.07
CA GLY A 62 5.96 -2.28 4.32
C GLY A 62 5.71 -3.71 4.83
N LYS A 63 4.46 -4.19 4.75
CA LYS A 63 4.11 -5.59 5.09
C LYS A 63 4.77 -6.56 4.10
N LEU A 64 4.77 -6.24 2.82
CA LEU A 64 5.39 -7.07 1.78
C LEU A 64 6.88 -7.27 2.04
N HIS A 65 7.64 -6.22 2.32
CA HIS A 65 9.07 -6.30 2.65
C HIS A 65 9.33 -7.11 3.92
N THR A 66 8.52 -6.91 4.95
CA THR A 66 8.61 -7.69 6.20
C THR A 66 8.36 -9.16 5.94
N THR A 67 7.34 -9.47 5.14
CA THR A 67 6.98 -10.84 4.77
C THR A 67 8.08 -11.51 3.94
N GLN A 68 8.68 -10.81 2.98
CA GLN A 68 9.83 -11.30 2.21
C GLN A 68 10.98 -11.74 3.13
N LYS A 69 11.34 -10.87 4.10
CA LYS A 69 12.40 -11.17 5.07
C LYS A 69 12.05 -12.37 5.95
N GLN A 70 10.79 -12.45 6.40
CA GLN A 70 10.32 -13.56 7.23
C GLN A 70 10.40 -14.90 6.48
N VAL A 71 9.89 -14.95 5.25
CA VAL A 71 9.92 -16.16 4.41
C VAL A 71 11.35 -16.59 4.11
N GLN A 72 12.24 -15.65 3.77
CA GLN A 72 13.64 -15.94 3.54
C GLN A 72 14.31 -16.48 4.81
N GLY A 73 14.05 -15.91 5.98
CA GLY A 73 14.57 -16.39 7.25
C GLY A 73 14.15 -17.82 7.60
N ILE A 74 12.92 -18.22 7.23
CA ILE A 74 12.45 -19.60 7.37
C ILE A 74 13.24 -20.55 6.46
N ILE A 75 13.42 -20.18 5.18
CA ILE A 75 14.22 -20.98 4.22
C ILE A 75 15.64 -21.17 4.75
N ASP A 76 16.28 -20.10 5.22
CA ASP A 76 17.64 -20.13 5.74
C ASP A 76 17.74 -20.99 7.00
N SER A 77 16.72 -20.95 7.86
CA SER A 77 16.65 -21.76 9.08
C SER A 77 16.52 -23.25 8.75
N ILE A 78 15.65 -23.60 7.79
CA ILE A 78 15.52 -25.00 7.30
C ILE A 78 16.83 -25.45 6.66
N GLY A 79 17.53 -24.56 5.95
CA GLY A 79 18.84 -24.85 5.34
C GLY A 79 19.92 -25.27 6.34
N LYS A 80 19.78 -24.95 7.63
CA LYS A 80 20.71 -25.31 8.70
C LYS A 80 20.39 -26.63 9.40
N LEU A 81 19.23 -27.25 9.09
CA LEU A 81 18.81 -28.50 9.69
C LEU A 81 19.66 -29.71 9.22
N PRO A 82 19.69 -30.83 9.96
CA PRO A 82 20.28 -32.07 9.50
C PRO A 82 19.69 -32.58 8.17
N ALA A 83 20.45 -33.32 7.40
CA ALA A 83 20.07 -33.75 6.04
C ALA A 83 18.68 -34.39 5.93
N LYS A 84 18.34 -35.28 6.86
CA LYS A 84 17.04 -35.96 6.89
C LYS A 84 15.87 -35.01 7.07
N ALA A 85 16.03 -34.02 7.95
CA ALA A 85 15.01 -32.98 8.21
C ALA A 85 14.89 -32.01 7.00
N LYS A 86 16.00 -31.63 6.36
CA LYS A 86 15.97 -30.85 5.12
C LYS A 86 15.24 -31.58 4.00
N GLN A 87 15.47 -32.87 3.85
CA GLN A 87 14.78 -33.67 2.85
C GLN A 87 13.27 -33.76 3.11
N ALA A 88 12.85 -33.93 4.36
CA ALA A 88 11.45 -33.92 4.72
C ALA A 88 10.77 -32.54 4.47
N ALA A 89 11.51 -31.46 4.70
CA ALA A 89 11.00 -30.09 4.49
C ALA A 89 11.09 -29.60 3.03
N ALA A 90 11.70 -30.35 2.12
CA ALA A 90 11.95 -29.90 0.74
C ALA A 90 10.68 -29.43 -0.02
N PRO A 91 9.52 -30.10 0.08
CA PRO A 91 8.29 -29.61 -0.57
C PRO A 91 7.83 -28.26 -0.02
N TYR A 92 7.96 -28.03 1.29
CA TYR A 92 7.60 -26.76 1.91
C TYR A 92 8.58 -25.65 1.49
N VAL A 93 9.87 -25.93 1.47
CA VAL A 93 10.90 -25.00 0.98
C VAL A 93 10.63 -24.57 -0.47
N ALA A 94 10.22 -25.49 -1.34
CA ALA A 94 9.86 -25.16 -2.72
C ALA A 94 8.68 -24.17 -2.79
N LYS A 95 7.64 -24.35 -1.96
CA LYS A 95 6.52 -23.40 -1.85
C LYS A 95 6.99 -22.02 -1.34
N LEU A 96 7.85 -21.99 -0.33
CA LEU A 96 8.43 -20.75 0.20
C LEU A 96 9.27 -20.01 -0.86
N GLN A 97 10.07 -20.74 -1.63
CA GLN A 97 10.87 -20.15 -2.71
C GLN A 97 10.00 -19.56 -3.83
N ALA A 98 8.91 -20.23 -4.19
CA ALA A 98 7.93 -19.69 -5.13
C ALA A 98 7.28 -18.41 -4.59
N LEU A 99 6.89 -18.42 -3.32
CA LEU A 99 6.32 -17.25 -2.66
C LEU A 99 7.29 -16.07 -2.64
N VAL A 100 8.59 -16.28 -2.35
CA VAL A 100 9.61 -15.21 -2.41
C VAL A 100 9.67 -14.59 -3.81
N LYS A 101 9.57 -15.39 -4.87
CA LYS A 101 9.53 -14.88 -6.25
C LYS A 101 8.29 -14.02 -6.51
N ASP A 102 7.11 -14.49 -6.07
CA ASP A 102 5.85 -13.74 -6.21
C ASP A 102 5.93 -12.39 -5.48
N LEU A 103 6.43 -12.38 -4.24
CA LEU A 103 6.57 -11.15 -3.44
C LEU A 103 7.59 -10.18 -4.05
N LYS A 104 8.72 -10.67 -4.55
CA LYS A 104 9.72 -9.84 -5.26
C LYS A 104 9.16 -9.26 -6.56
N TYR A 105 8.36 -10.04 -7.29
CA TYR A 105 7.69 -9.55 -8.49
C TYR A 105 6.69 -8.44 -8.16
N ALA A 106 5.92 -8.58 -7.08
CA ALA A 106 4.96 -7.58 -6.65
C ALA A 106 5.64 -6.25 -6.27
N ASP A 107 6.77 -6.31 -5.58
CA ASP A 107 7.62 -5.16 -5.24
C ASP A 107 8.15 -4.47 -6.50
N PHE A 108 8.78 -5.24 -7.37
CA PHE A 108 9.28 -4.75 -8.66
C PHE A 108 8.17 -4.12 -9.52
N ALA A 109 6.98 -4.71 -9.54
CA ALA A 109 5.86 -4.20 -10.33
C ALA A 109 5.40 -2.81 -9.84
N MET A 110 5.43 -2.56 -8.52
CA MET A 110 5.15 -1.25 -7.94
C MET A 110 6.21 -0.23 -8.36
N ASP A 111 7.49 -0.53 -8.13
CA ASP A 111 8.59 0.38 -8.46
C ASP A 111 8.62 0.71 -9.95
N LYS A 112 8.44 -0.32 -10.80
CA LYS A 112 8.38 -0.15 -12.26
C LYS A 112 7.22 0.76 -12.65
N TRP A 113 6.02 0.51 -12.14
CA TRP A 113 4.86 1.31 -12.48
C TRP A 113 5.03 2.77 -12.04
N MET A 114 5.51 3.03 -10.84
CA MET A 114 5.78 4.40 -10.35
C MET A 114 6.81 5.14 -11.20
N THR A 115 7.78 4.41 -11.77
CA THR A 115 8.81 5.01 -12.64
C THR A 115 8.28 5.33 -14.04
N GLU A 116 7.32 4.54 -14.53
CA GLU A 116 6.81 4.64 -15.90
C GLU A 116 5.53 5.46 -16.04
N TYR A 117 4.80 5.66 -14.94
CA TYR A 117 3.55 6.42 -14.95
C TYR A 117 3.80 7.91 -15.19
N ASP A 118 3.23 8.43 -16.29
CA ASP A 118 3.29 9.84 -16.65
C ASP A 118 1.90 10.48 -16.52
N MET A 119 1.74 11.29 -15.48
CA MET A 119 0.47 11.95 -15.15
C MET A 119 0.01 12.90 -16.27
N ASP A 120 0.92 13.47 -17.04
CA ASP A 120 0.63 14.46 -18.08
C ASP A 120 0.58 13.85 -19.49
N SER A 121 0.75 12.54 -19.61
CA SER A 121 0.71 11.86 -20.90
C SER A 121 -0.60 12.15 -21.64
N ALA A 122 -0.46 12.56 -22.91
CA ALA A 122 -1.55 12.86 -23.84
C ALA A 122 -2.56 13.94 -23.35
N ILE A 123 -2.13 14.89 -22.50
CA ILE A 123 -3.00 15.91 -21.88
C ILE A 123 -3.76 16.77 -22.91
N ASN A 124 -3.18 16.99 -24.12
CA ASN A 124 -3.75 17.80 -25.17
C ASN A 124 -4.64 17.02 -26.16
N ASN A 125 -4.82 15.70 -25.95
CA ASN A 125 -5.65 14.85 -26.81
C ASN A 125 -6.50 13.91 -25.94
N MET A 126 -7.78 14.25 -25.76
CA MET A 126 -8.68 13.55 -24.85
C MET A 126 -8.86 12.05 -25.18
N GLU A 127 -8.91 11.70 -26.47
CA GLU A 127 -9.06 10.29 -26.88
C GLU A 127 -7.81 9.47 -26.50
N GLN A 128 -6.62 9.99 -26.81
CA GLN A 128 -5.36 9.37 -26.42
C GLN A 128 -5.18 9.34 -24.91
N ARG A 129 -5.62 10.40 -24.21
CA ARG A 129 -5.60 10.49 -22.76
C ARG A 129 -6.42 9.37 -22.10
N ILE A 130 -7.67 9.18 -22.56
CA ILE A 130 -8.54 8.11 -22.05
C ILE A 130 -7.94 6.74 -22.31
N LYS A 131 -7.38 6.51 -23.50
CA LYS A 131 -6.70 5.25 -23.82
C LYS A 131 -5.52 5.00 -22.87
N TYR A 132 -4.64 5.99 -22.72
CA TYR A 132 -3.49 5.91 -21.79
C TYR A 132 -3.94 5.60 -20.38
N LEU A 133 -4.86 6.38 -19.81
CA LEU A 133 -5.35 6.18 -18.46
C LEU A 133 -6.07 4.83 -18.26
N THR A 134 -6.72 4.32 -19.30
CA THR A 134 -7.32 2.98 -19.26
C THR A 134 -6.25 1.90 -19.14
N ASP A 135 -5.17 2.02 -19.90
CA ASP A 135 -4.04 1.09 -19.83
C ASP A 135 -3.32 1.18 -18.47
N GLU A 136 -3.13 2.39 -17.95
CA GLU A 136 -2.51 2.60 -16.63
C GLU A 136 -3.38 2.04 -15.49
N LYS A 137 -4.70 2.22 -15.56
CA LYS A 137 -5.63 1.59 -14.60
C LYS A 137 -5.51 0.07 -14.60
N MET A 138 -5.33 -0.56 -15.77
CA MET A 138 -5.12 -2.01 -15.85
C MET A 138 -3.78 -2.41 -15.22
N LYS A 139 -2.71 -1.65 -15.46
CA LYS A 139 -1.37 -1.92 -14.92
C LYS A 139 -1.37 -1.81 -13.40
N VAL A 140 -1.90 -0.71 -12.84
CA VAL A 140 -1.99 -0.52 -11.38
C VAL A 140 -2.89 -1.56 -10.72
N GLY A 141 -3.97 -1.98 -11.40
CA GLY A 141 -4.83 -3.07 -10.95
C GLY A 141 -4.05 -4.39 -10.79
N LYS A 142 -3.30 -4.79 -11.82
CA LYS A 142 -2.46 -6.00 -11.79
C LYS A 142 -1.37 -5.93 -10.71
N MET A 143 -0.73 -4.78 -10.56
CA MET A 143 0.27 -4.54 -9.51
C MET A 143 -0.35 -4.69 -8.12
N LYS A 144 -1.50 -4.05 -7.86
CA LYS A 144 -2.26 -4.18 -6.61
C LYS A 144 -2.62 -5.64 -6.33
N GLU A 145 -3.15 -6.36 -7.33
CA GLU A 145 -3.48 -7.78 -7.20
C GLU A 145 -2.27 -8.66 -6.87
N ALA A 146 -1.11 -8.39 -7.49
CA ALA A 146 0.12 -9.10 -7.19
C ALA A 146 0.55 -8.91 -5.72
N ILE A 147 0.46 -7.68 -5.20
CA ILE A 147 0.80 -7.37 -3.80
C ILE A 147 -0.17 -8.07 -2.84
N LEU A 148 -1.48 -7.88 -3.03
CA LEU A 148 -2.49 -8.44 -2.14
C LEU A 148 -2.53 -9.97 -2.20
N GLY A 149 -2.46 -10.54 -3.40
CA GLY A 149 -2.43 -11.98 -3.62
C GLY A 149 -1.16 -12.63 -3.05
N GLY A 150 0.01 -11.99 -3.22
CA GLY A 150 1.26 -12.43 -2.63
C GLY A 150 1.20 -12.48 -1.09
N LEU A 151 0.66 -11.42 -0.47
CA LEU A 151 0.47 -11.37 0.98
C LEU A 151 -0.54 -12.41 1.48
N GLN A 152 -1.63 -12.63 0.76
CA GLN A 152 -2.62 -13.66 1.10
C GLN A 152 -2.02 -15.07 1.01
N LYS A 153 -1.24 -15.36 -0.03
CA LYS A 153 -0.51 -16.63 -0.15
C LYS A 153 0.47 -16.83 1.00
N ALA A 154 1.16 -15.75 1.40
CA ALA A 154 2.08 -15.78 2.53
C ALA A 154 1.34 -16.09 3.84
N ASP A 155 0.25 -15.39 4.12
CA ASP A 155 -0.56 -15.61 5.31
C ASP A 155 -1.08 -17.07 5.38
N SER A 156 -1.41 -17.70 4.24
CA SER A 156 -1.83 -19.10 4.19
C SER A 156 -0.65 -20.05 4.43
N LEU A 157 0.44 -19.88 3.69
CA LEU A 157 1.59 -20.79 3.71
C LEU A 157 2.33 -20.75 5.06
N LEU A 158 2.40 -19.57 5.70
CA LEU A 158 3.05 -19.41 7.00
C LEU A 158 2.26 -20.02 8.17
N ARG A 159 0.99 -20.39 7.96
CA ARG A 159 0.17 -21.14 8.92
C ARG A 159 0.30 -22.66 8.75
N GLU A 160 0.81 -23.13 7.62
CA GLU A 160 1.07 -24.56 7.42
C GLU A 160 2.13 -25.02 8.43
N LYS A 161 1.85 -26.15 9.10
CA LYS A 161 2.85 -26.86 9.93
C LYS A 161 3.46 -27.96 9.08
N PHE A 162 4.76 -28.10 9.10
CA PHE A 162 5.50 -29.16 8.40
C PHE A 162 6.15 -30.13 9.38
#